data_a7d6c2987b4a1fe626dc765c4cc17227
#
_entry.id   a7d6c2987b4a1fe626dc765c4cc17227
#
_cell.length_a   1.000
_cell.length_b   1.000
_cell.length_c   1.000
_cell.angle_alpha   90.00
_cell.angle_beta   90.00
_cell.angle_gamma   90.00
#
_symmetry.space_group_name_H-M   'P 1'
#
loop_
_entity.id
_entity.type
_entity.pdbx_description
1 polymer ?
#
loop_
_entity_poly.entity_id
_entity_poly.type
_entity_poly.pdbx_seq_one_letter_code
_entity_poly.pdbx_strand_id
1 'polypeptide(L)'
;SANNKDMVRQYIYKHKDVNKGLDAMRKDLSSALEMSPDDDDLKELSNILAKKNEEIAVPDKIACLYDVDIPDANGDYLDWDAPLTDKQKNTIIKELRRLKIDFADFKKRGFSFDGSFGGNAYDFLMYALRKTKKWKDVNASRAVSKFLSSIGFTGIKYKAGNIFGGAKEGDYNYVIFDENNANIVGNTRFS
;
A
#
# COMPACT_ATOMS: atom_id res chain seq x y z
N SER A 1 -16.66 -11.59 -8.81
CA SER A 1 -15.44 -10.91 -9.24
C SER A 1 -14.58 -10.53 -8.05
N ALA A 2 -13.29 -10.23 -8.25
CA ALA A 2 -12.39 -9.78 -7.16
C ALA A 2 -12.91 -8.47 -6.53
N ASN A 3 -13.42 -7.54 -7.33
CA ASN A 3 -14.01 -6.29 -6.89
C ASN A 3 -15.19 -6.47 -5.91
N ASN A 4 -16.02 -7.48 -6.11
CA ASN A 4 -17.18 -7.71 -5.25
C ASN A 4 -16.78 -8.15 -3.84
N LYS A 5 -15.70 -8.94 -3.71
CA LYS A 5 -15.17 -9.35 -2.40
C LYS A 5 -14.61 -8.18 -1.61
N ASP A 6 -13.92 -7.27 -2.28
CA ASP A 6 -13.32 -6.11 -1.63
C ASP A 6 -14.40 -5.10 -1.20
N MET A 7 -15.46 -4.95 -1.98
CA MET A 7 -16.62 -4.13 -1.61
C MET A 7 -17.31 -4.66 -0.35
N VAL A 8 -17.58 -5.96 -0.27
CA VAL A 8 -18.15 -6.60 0.93
C VAL A 8 -17.27 -6.36 2.17
N ARG A 9 -15.96 -6.55 2.03
CA ARG A 9 -15.02 -6.30 3.13
C ARG A 9 -15.06 -4.86 3.63
N GLN A 10 -15.18 -3.88 2.73
CA GLN A 10 -15.26 -2.46 3.10
C GLN A 10 -16.50 -2.16 3.95
N TYR A 11 -17.66 -2.70 3.60
CA TYR A 11 -18.88 -2.52 4.39
C TYR A 11 -18.76 -3.16 5.79
N ILE A 12 -18.23 -4.38 5.87
CA ILE A 12 -18.01 -5.06 7.15
C ILE A 12 -17.05 -4.24 8.02
N TYR A 13 -15.95 -3.78 7.45
CA TYR A 13 -14.96 -2.98 8.17
C TYR A 13 -15.55 -1.65 8.68
N LYS A 14 -16.29 -0.93 7.85
CA LYS A 14 -16.94 0.34 8.20
C LYS A 14 -17.89 0.19 9.40
N HIS A 15 -18.63 -0.91 9.45
CA HIS A 15 -19.63 -1.13 10.49
C HIS A 15 -19.09 -1.90 11.70
N LYS A 16 -17.86 -2.38 11.65
CA LYS A 16 -17.20 -3.19 12.71
C LYS A 16 -18.03 -4.40 13.16
N ASP A 17 -18.94 -4.85 12.32
CA ASP A 17 -19.89 -5.94 12.57
C ASP A 17 -20.31 -6.51 11.21
N VAL A 18 -20.23 -7.84 11.06
CA VAL A 18 -20.52 -8.50 9.78
C VAL A 18 -21.97 -8.32 9.37
N ASN A 19 -22.88 -8.57 10.28
CA ASN A 19 -24.31 -8.52 9.97
C ASN A 19 -24.74 -7.08 9.66
N LYS A 20 -24.33 -6.11 10.46
CA LYS A 20 -24.59 -4.69 10.21
C LYS A 20 -23.97 -4.21 8.89
N GLY A 21 -22.75 -4.67 8.58
CA GLY A 21 -22.09 -4.35 7.32
C GLY A 21 -22.85 -4.92 6.11
N LEU A 22 -23.25 -6.17 6.18
CA LEU A 22 -24.01 -6.83 5.12
C LEU A 22 -25.41 -6.21 4.96
N ASP A 23 -26.09 -5.86 6.05
CA ASP A 23 -27.41 -5.21 5.98
C ASP A 23 -27.34 -3.79 5.40
N ALA A 24 -26.33 -3.03 5.77
CA ALA A 24 -26.06 -1.73 5.17
C ALA A 24 -25.78 -1.86 3.67
N MET A 25 -24.96 -2.81 3.28
CA MET A 25 -24.66 -3.07 1.88
C MET A 25 -25.91 -3.51 1.09
N ARG A 26 -26.76 -4.37 1.65
CA ARG A 26 -28.04 -4.75 1.01
C ARG A 26 -28.95 -3.57 0.77
N LYS A 27 -29.04 -2.67 1.75
CA LYS A 27 -29.85 -1.45 1.65
C LYS A 27 -29.34 -0.53 0.53
N ASP A 28 -28.02 -0.28 0.50
CA ASP A 28 -27.42 0.59 -0.51
C ASP A 28 -27.55 -0.02 -1.91
N LEU A 29 -27.41 -1.34 -2.01
CA LEU A 29 -27.55 -2.08 -3.25
C LEU A 29 -29.00 -2.08 -3.77
N SER A 30 -29.98 -2.20 -2.88
CA SER A 30 -31.40 -2.08 -3.25
C SER A 30 -31.69 -0.71 -3.85
N SER A 31 -31.19 0.37 -3.21
CA SER A 31 -31.34 1.73 -3.74
C SER A 31 -30.64 1.93 -5.08
N ALA A 32 -29.47 1.34 -5.26
CA ALA A 32 -28.75 1.40 -6.53
C ALA A 32 -29.49 0.66 -7.66
N LEU A 33 -30.08 -0.50 -7.37
CA LEU A 33 -30.90 -1.26 -8.34
C LEU A 33 -32.21 -0.55 -8.71
N GLU A 34 -32.81 0.23 -7.80
CA GLU A 34 -33.93 1.08 -8.13
C GLU A 34 -33.56 2.17 -9.14
N MET A 35 -32.36 2.71 -9.05
CA MET A 35 -31.84 3.73 -9.98
C MET A 35 -31.34 3.14 -11.31
N SER A 36 -30.85 1.92 -11.30
CA SER A 36 -30.26 1.23 -12.46
C SER A 36 -30.72 -0.23 -12.51
N PRO A 37 -31.98 -0.51 -12.85
CA PRO A 37 -32.56 -1.84 -12.76
C PRO A 37 -31.96 -2.84 -13.77
N ASP A 38 -31.31 -2.38 -14.81
CA ASP A 38 -30.70 -3.21 -15.85
C ASP A 38 -29.21 -3.46 -15.68
N ASP A 39 -28.62 -2.99 -14.57
CA ASP A 39 -27.19 -3.20 -14.27
C ASP A 39 -26.95 -4.65 -13.83
N ASP A 40 -26.28 -5.41 -14.68
CA ASP A 40 -26.05 -6.83 -14.46
C ASP A 40 -25.05 -7.09 -13.32
N ASP A 41 -24.09 -6.19 -13.09
CA ASP A 41 -23.12 -6.30 -12.00
C ASP A 41 -23.81 -6.09 -10.64
N LEU A 42 -24.74 -5.14 -10.55
CA LEU A 42 -25.55 -4.91 -9.35
C LEU A 42 -26.49 -6.09 -9.08
N LYS A 43 -27.09 -6.68 -10.14
CA LYS A 43 -27.91 -7.90 -10.03
C LYS A 43 -27.10 -9.10 -9.53
N GLU A 44 -25.91 -9.31 -10.10
CA GLU A 44 -25.01 -10.39 -9.66
C GLU A 44 -24.65 -10.24 -8.19
N LEU A 45 -24.28 -9.02 -7.77
CA LEU A 45 -23.94 -8.72 -6.39
C LEU A 45 -25.14 -8.94 -5.45
N SER A 46 -26.33 -8.51 -5.87
CA SER A 46 -27.55 -8.75 -5.11
C SER A 46 -27.85 -10.24 -4.94
N ASN A 47 -27.68 -11.01 -5.98
CA ASN A 47 -27.84 -12.48 -5.93
C ASN A 47 -26.82 -13.15 -5.01
N ILE A 48 -25.57 -12.67 -5.00
CA ILE A 48 -24.52 -13.18 -4.09
C ILE A 48 -24.92 -12.88 -2.63
N LEU A 49 -25.40 -11.68 -2.34
CA LEU A 49 -25.84 -11.27 -0.99
C LEU A 49 -27.17 -11.89 -0.55
N ALA A 50 -28.01 -12.31 -1.49
CA ALA A 50 -29.28 -13.00 -1.22
C ALA A 50 -29.08 -14.51 -0.97
N LYS A 51 -28.06 -15.11 -1.58
CA LYS A 51 -27.65 -16.47 -1.27
C LYS A 51 -27.15 -16.47 0.17
N LYS A 52 -28.00 -16.99 1.02
CA LYS A 52 -27.90 -17.01 2.48
C LYS A 52 -26.50 -17.29 3.02
N ASN A 53 -26.26 -16.71 4.16
CA ASN A 53 -25.23 -16.88 5.19
C ASN A 53 -24.57 -18.29 5.37
N GLU A 54 -25.03 -19.32 4.71
CA GLU A 54 -24.49 -20.68 4.81
C GLU A 54 -23.25 -20.91 3.95
N GLU A 55 -23.04 -20.07 2.89
CA GLU A 55 -21.83 -20.16 2.04
C GLU A 55 -20.84 -19.02 2.22
N ILE A 56 -21.25 -17.92 2.86
CA ILE A 56 -20.32 -16.97 3.42
C ILE A 56 -19.97 -17.51 4.82
N ALA A 57 -19.26 -18.62 4.85
CA ALA A 57 -18.49 -18.99 6.01
C ALA A 57 -17.45 -17.88 6.20
N VAL A 58 -17.87 -16.83 6.89
CA VAL A 58 -16.94 -15.84 7.39
C VAL A 58 -16.07 -16.62 8.33
N PRO A 59 -14.79 -16.84 8.02
CA PRO A 59 -13.96 -17.60 8.93
C PRO A 59 -14.03 -16.93 10.29
N ASP A 60 -14.03 -17.69 11.37
CA ASP A 60 -14.02 -17.19 12.77
C ASP A 60 -12.91 -16.15 13.08
N LYS A 61 -12.13 -15.80 12.08
CA LYS A 61 -11.06 -14.79 12.07
C LYS A 61 -11.33 -13.70 11.02
N ILE A 62 -12.40 -12.93 11.16
CA ILE A 62 -12.84 -12.00 10.12
C ILE A 62 -12.00 -10.76 10.01
N ALA A 63 -11.54 -10.23 11.10
CA ALA A 63 -10.57 -9.15 11.10
C ALA A 63 -9.72 -9.26 12.36
N CYS A 64 -8.43 -9.24 12.19
CA CYS A 64 -7.48 -9.06 13.26
C CYS A 64 -6.76 -7.72 13.01
N LEU A 65 -6.92 -6.80 13.92
CA LEU A 65 -6.07 -5.62 13.97
C LEU A 65 -4.81 -6.02 14.72
N TYR A 66 -3.67 -5.87 14.08
CA TYR A 66 -2.39 -6.09 14.73
C TYR A 66 -1.81 -4.75 15.16
N ASP A 67 -1.39 -4.68 16.42
CA ASP A 67 -0.53 -3.62 16.88
C ASP A 67 0.89 -4.02 16.50
N VAL A 68 1.52 -3.22 15.66
CA VAL A 68 2.84 -3.51 15.12
C VAL A 68 3.79 -2.43 15.61
N ASP A 69 4.83 -2.86 16.30
CA ASP A 69 5.96 -2.03 16.64
C ASP A 69 6.91 -1.97 15.45
N ILE A 70 7.20 -0.76 15.00
CA ILE A 70 8.13 -0.47 13.90
C ILE A 70 9.20 0.48 14.40
N PRO A 71 10.38 0.51 13.78
CA PRO A 71 11.41 1.48 14.13
C PRO A 71 10.85 2.90 14.15
N ASP A 72 11.24 3.68 15.16
CA ASP A 72 10.75 5.04 15.37
C ASP A 72 10.72 5.86 14.09
N ALA A 73 9.71 6.73 13.98
CA ALA A 73 9.52 7.62 12.83
C ALA A 73 10.72 8.56 12.56
N ASN A 74 11.64 8.69 13.53
CA ASN A 74 12.95 9.34 13.38
C ASN A 74 13.97 8.46 12.66
N GLY A 75 13.61 7.19 12.35
CA GLY A 75 14.40 6.33 11.50
C GLY A 75 14.53 6.90 10.07
N ASP A 76 15.44 6.34 9.29
CA ASP A 76 15.73 6.77 7.93
C ASP A 76 14.59 6.36 6.94
N TYR A 77 13.37 6.83 7.21
CA TYR A 77 12.24 6.69 6.28
C TYR A 77 12.31 7.74 5.18
N LEU A 78 12.07 7.29 3.96
CA LEU A 78 11.88 8.18 2.82
C LEU A 78 10.42 8.61 2.77
N ASP A 79 10.17 9.90 2.72
CA ASP A 79 8.82 10.44 2.58
C ASP A 79 8.42 10.40 1.10
N TRP A 80 7.36 9.62 0.80
CA TRP A 80 6.87 9.42 -0.56
C TRP A 80 6.40 10.72 -1.21
N ASP A 81 5.80 11.59 -0.41
CA ASP A 81 5.16 12.81 -0.85
C ASP A 81 6.11 14.03 -0.83
N ALA A 82 7.31 13.87 -0.27
CA ALA A 82 8.28 14.93 -0.11
C ALA A 82 9.55 14.70 -0.93
N PRO A 83 10.31 15.76 -1.26
CA PRO A 83 11.64 15.66 -1.84
C PRO A 83 12.61 14.96 -0.88
N LEU A 84 13.57 14.24 -1.44
CA LEU A 84 14.71 13.72 -0.67
C LEU A 84 15.52 14.87 -0.06
N THR A 85 15.90 14.70 1.20
CA THR A 85 16.90 15.59 1.80
C THR A 85 18.25 15.43 1.11
N ASP A 86 19.11 16.44 1.21
CA ASP A 86 20.46 16.35 0.61
C ASP A 86 21.26 15.16 1.15
N LYS A 87 21.12 14.85 2.44
CA LYS A 87 21.75 13.68 3.05
C LYS A 87 21.27 12.37 2.39
N GLN A 88 19.95 12.20 2.26
CA GLN A 88 19.34 11.04 1.62
C GLN A 88 19.76 10.91 0.16
N LYS A 89 19.66 12.01 -0.59
CA LYS A 89 20.07 12.11 -2.01
C LYS A 89 21.54 11.73 -2.18
N ASN A 90 22.42 12.30 -1.38
CA ASN A 90 23.85 12.02 -1.46
C ASN A 90 24.18 10.55 -1.12
N THR A 91 23.48 9.95 -0.15
CA THR A 91 23.64 8.53 0.21
C THR A 91 23.28 7.63 -0.96
N ILE A 92 22.11 7.87 -1.59
CA ILE A 92 21.66 7.12 -2.77
C ILE A 92 22.62 7.29 -3.94
N ILE A 93 23.00 8.51 -4.28
CA ILE A 93 23.92 8.82 -5.41
C ILE A 93 25.27 8.16 -5.21
N LYS A 94 25.84 8.19 -4.00
CA LYS A 94 27.10 7.54 -3.68
C LYS A 94 27.07 6.06 -4.02
N GLU A 95 26.02 5.35 -3.62
CA GLU A 95 25.90 3.92 -3.89
C GLU A 95 25.62 3.63 -5.37
N LEU A 96 24.79 4.43 -6.04
CA LEU A 96 24.56 4.28 -7.48
C LEU A 96 25.83 4.47 -8.29
N ARG A 97 26.71 5.40 -7.91
CA ARG A 97 28.04 5.57 -8.51
C ARG A 97 28.91 4.36 -8.29
N ARG A 98 28.88 3.75 -7.09
CA ARG A 98 29.59 2.50 -6.78
C ARG A 98 29.12 1.35 -7.68
N LEU A 99 27.85 1.34 -8.05
CA LEU A 99 27.26 0.40 -9.00
C LEU A 99 27.54 0.75 -10.47
N LYS A 100 28.34 1.79 -10.74
CA LYS A 100 28.72 2.27 -12.08
C LYS A 100 27.51 2.67 -12.95
N ILE A 101 26.52 3.27 -12.34
CA ILE A 101 25.32 3.75 -13.06
C ILE A 101 25.66 5.09 -13.74
N ASP A 102 25.40 5.17 -15.04
CA ASP A 102 25.61 6.38 -15.82
C ASP A 102 24.46 7.39 -15.63
N PHE A 103 24.75 8.44 -14.85
CA PHE A 103 23.79 9.52 -14.59
C PHE A 103 23.53 10.41 -15.79
N ALA A 104 24.43 10.47 -16.79
CA ALA A 104 24.22 11.28 -17.97
C ALA A 104 23.09 10.73 -18.84
N ASP A 105 23.01 9.40 -18.98
CA ASP A 105 21.91 8.74 -19.70
C ASP A 105 20.56 8.98 -19.01
N PHE A 106 20.51 8.90 -17.67
CA PHE A 106 19.28 9.12 -16.92
C PHE A 106 18.78 10.57 -17.04
N LYS A 107 19.68 11.55 -16.94
CA LYS A 107 19.31 12.95 -17.10
C LYS A 107 18.75 13.23 -18.50
N LYS A 108 19.33 12.65 -19.55
CA LYS A 108 18.81 12.73 -20.91
C LYS A 108 17.39 12.15 -21.06
N ARG A 109 17.02 11.19 -20.24
CA ARG A 109 15.67 10.57 -20.20
C ARG A 109 14.67 11.31 -19.33
N GLY A 110 15.04 12.45 -18.77
CA GLY A 110 14.16 13.28 -17.95
C GLY A 110 14.02 12.80 -16.49
N PHE A 111 14.82 11.83 -16.06
CA PHE A 111 14.83 11.44 -14.65
C PHE A 111 15.62 12.44 -13.81
N SER A 112 15.14 12.69 -12.60
CA SER A 112 15.82 13.52 -11.62
C SER A 112 15.50 13.06 -10.19
N PHE A 113 16.32 13.51 -9.24
CA PHE A 113 16.05 13.40 -7.81
C PHE A 113 15.30 14.63 -7.25
N ASP A 114 14.90 15.56 -8.12
CA ASP A 114 14.14 16.73 -7.74
C ASP A 114 12.63 16.36 -7.73
N GLY A 115 11.89 16.95 -6.84
CA GLY A 115 10.50 16.60 -6.61
C GLY A 115 10.31 15.53 -5.54
N SER A 116 9.07 15.05 -5.37
CA SER A 116 8.75 14.02 -4.37
C SER A 116 9.47 12.69 -4.66
N PHE A 117 9.77 11.95 -3.60
CA PHE A 117 10.43 10.64 -3.75
C PHE A 117 9.57 9.65 -4.56
N GLY A 118 8.26 9.63 -4.33
CA GLY A 118 7.31 8.75 -5.03
C GLY A 118 7.10 9.05 -6.51
N GLY A 119 7.59 10.20 -6.97
CA GLY A 119 7.60 10.56 -8.38
C GLY A 119 8.88 10.10 -9.09
N ASN A 120 9.56 11.06 -9.73
CA ASN A 120 10.72 10.77 -10.57
C ASN A 120 11.88 10.01 -9.90
N ALA A 121 12.09 10.20 -8.59
CA ALA A 121 13.21 9.57 -7.89
C ALA A 121 13.03 8.04 -7.76
N TYR A 122 11.83 7.58 -7.42
CA TYR A 122 11.53 6.15 -7.32
C TYR A 122 11.59 5.46 -8.68
N ASP A 123 10.99 6.07 -9.71
CA ASP A 123 11.04 5.57 -11.08
C ASP A 123 12.47 5.52 -11.63
N PHE A 124 13.26 6.54 -11.28
CA PHE A 124 14.69 6.55 -11.58
C PHE A 124 15.40 5.34 -10.97
N LEU A 125 15.16 5.04 -9.70
CA LEU A 125 15.76 3.89 -9.03
C LEU A 125 15.32 2.57 -9.66
N MET A 126 14.04 2.39 -9.96
CA MET A 126 13.55 1.20 -10.65
C MET A 126 14.25 0.99 -11.98
N TYR A 127 14.37 2.03 -12.77
CA TYR A 127 15.05 1.95 -14.06
C TYR A 127 16.56 1.70 -13.89
N ALA A 128 17.23 2.43 -13.01
CA ALA A 128 18.66 2.36 -12.79
C ALA A 128 19.11 0.97 -12.34
N LEU A 129 18.43 0.40 -11.35
CA LEU A 129 18.79 -0.90 -10.78
C LEU A 129 18.63 -2.05 -11.77
N ARG A 130 17.61 -2.00 -12.64
CA ARG A 130 17.43 -2.99 -13.72
C ARG A 130 18.59 -3.06 -14.71
N LYS A 131 19.40 -1.99 -14.83
CA LYS A 131 20.60 -1.95 -15.68
C LYS A 131 21.80 -2.63 -15.02
N THR A 132 21.72 -2.92 -13.74
CA THR A 132 22.84 -3.56 -13.03
C THR A 132 22.73 -5.08 -13.08
N LYS A 133 23.87 -5.79 -13.14
CA LYS A 133 23.90 -7.26 -13.12
C LYS A 133 23.27 -7.83 -11.85
N LYS A 134 23.38 -7.12 -10.73
CA LYS A 134 22.90 -7.56 -9.41
C LYS A 134 21.35 -7.61 -9.34
N TRP A 135 20.65 -6.73 -10.03
CA TRP A 135 19.21 -6.52 -9.84
C TRP A 135 18.37 -6.79 -11.09
N LYS A 136 18.98 -7.09 -12.25
CA LYS A 136 18.29 -7.21 -13.54
C LYS A 136 17.16 -8.24 -13.57
N ASP A 137 17.30 -9.33 -12.80
CA ASP A 137 16.37 -10.45 -12.75
C ASP A 137 15.43 -10.38 -11.53
N VAL A 138 15.51 -9.29 -10.76
CA VAL A 138 14.67 -9.06 -9.59
C VAL A 138 13.50 -8.16 -9.99
N ASN A 139 12.31 -8.41 -9.43
CA ASN A 139 11.18 -7.46 -9.58
C ASN A 139 11.63 -6.05 -9.19
N ALA A 140 11.27 -5.05 -10.01
CA ALA A 140 11.81 -3.70 -9.90
C ALA A 140 11.56 -3.07 -8.52
N SER A 141 10.33 -3.16 -7.99
CA SER A 141 9.99 -2.62 -6.66
C SER A 141 10.78 -3.32 -5.55
N ARG A 142 10.90 -4.65 -5.64
CA ARG A 142 11.69 -5.44 -4.68
C ARG A 142 13.18 -5.10 -4.76
N ALA A 143 13.69 -4.81 -5.96
CA ALA A 143 15.07 -4.37 -6.14
C ALA A 143 15.31 -3.02 -5.46
N VAL A 144 14.40 -2.06 -5.62
CA VAL A 144 14.48 -0.75 -4.94
C VAL A 144 14.44 -0.91 -3.43
N SER A 145 13.50 -1.68 -2.88
CA SER A 145 13.40 -1.91 -1.44
C SER A 145 14.68 -2.52 -0.86
N LYS A 146 15.22 -3.57 -1.50
CA LYS A 146 16.48 -4.20 -1.08
C LYS A 146 17.68 -3.29 -1.24
N PHE A 147 17.73 -2.48 -2.28
CA PHE A 147 18.79 -1.50 -2.48
C PHE A 147 18.77 -0.45 -1.38
N LEU A 148 17.62 0.16 -1.12
CA LEU A 148 17.46 1.19 -0.11
C LEU A 148 17.74 0.65 1.31
N SER A 149 17.25 -0.54 1.64
CA SER A 149 17.58 -1.22 2.89
C SER A 149 19.09 -1.43 3.04
N SER A 150 19.78 -1.84 1.98
CA SER A 150 21.23 -2.09 2.00
C SER A 150 22.09 -0.85 2.24
N ILE A 151 21.53 0.32 2.10
CA ILE A 151 22.21 1.62 2.35
C ILE A 151 21.64 2.37 3.56
N GLY A 152 20.86 1.66 4.40
CA GLY A 152 20.46 2.12 5.71
C GLY A 152 19.09 2.77 5.80
N PHE A 153 18.27 2.74 4.75
CA PHE A 153 16.89 3.21 4.85
C PHE A 153 15.99 2.13 5.43
N THR A 154 15.18 2.50 6.39
CA THR A 154 14.25 1.59 7.07
C THR A 154 13.01 1.29 6.22
N GLY A 155 12.53 2.27 5.48
CA GLY A 155 11.30 2.13 4.73
C GLY A 155 10.87 3.40 4.02
N ILE A 156 9.62 3.41 3.60
CA ILE A 156 8.94 4.55 3.02
C ILE A 156 7.76 4.91 3.93
N LYS A 157 7.49 6.19 4.12
CA LYS A 157 6.26 6.70 4.72
C LYS A 157 5.51 7.55 3.71
N TYR A 158 4.20 7.55 3.81
CA TYR A 158 3.32 8.40 3.03
C TYR A 158 2.07 8.75 3.83
N LYS A 159 1.45 9.88 3.52
CA LYS A 159 0.26 10.33 4.24
C LYS A 159 -0.84 9.29 4.15
N ALA A 160 -1.45 8.97 5.29
CA ALA A 160 -2.58 8.08 5.32
C ALA A 160 -3.74 8.71 4.55
N GLY A 161 -4.17 8.05 3.49
CA GLY A 161 -5.33 8.49 2.72
C GLY A 161 -6.63 8.24 3.50
N ASN A 162 -7.62 9.09 3.28
CA ASN A 162 -8.90 9.01 3.97
C ASN A 162 -9.83 7.94 3.35
N ILE A 163 -9.27 6.81 2.92
CA ILE A 163 -10.01 5.75 2.21
C ILE A 163 -11.13 5.17 3.10
N PHE A 164 -10.95 5.21 4.43
CA PHE A 164 -11.91 4.64 5.38
C PHE A 164 -12.44 5.67 6.41
N GLY A 165 -12.28 6.95 6.16
CA GLY A 165 -12.88 8.02 6.97
C GLY A 165 -12.27 8.20 8.37
N GLY A 166 -11.10 7.66 8.65
CA GLY A 166 -10.49 7.69 9.98
C GLY A 166 -9.11 8.33 10.09
N ALA A 167 -8.45 8.64 8.97
CA ALA A 167 -7.14 9.25 8.99
C ALA A 167 -7.22 10.70 9.48
N LYS A 168 -6.35 11.06 10.43
CA LYS A 168 -6.20 12.42 10.95
C LYS A 168 -5.01 13.08 10.27
N GLU A 169 -4.96 14.41 10.36
CA GLU A 169 -3.75 15.13 9.96
C GLU A 169 -2.57 14.65 10.82
N GLY A 170 -1.51 14.21 10.15
CA GLY A 170 -0.33 13.63 10.80
C GLY A 170 -0.28 12.10 10.82
N ASP A 171 -1.33 11.41 10.39
CA ASP A 171 -1.30 9.96 10.25
C ASP A 171 -0.52 9.55 9.00
N TYR A 172 0.33 8.54 9.15
CA TYR A 172 1.16 8.00 8.08
C TYR A 172 0.97 6.49 7.94
N ASN A 173 1.06 6.02 6.71
CA ASN A 173 1.30 4.61 6.40
C ASN A 173 2.79 4.39 6.21
N TYR A 174 3.26 3.20 6.59
CA TYR A 174 4.67 2.82 6.50
C TYR A 174 4.83 1.54 5.68
N VAL A 175 5.83 1.51 4.82
CA VAL A 175 6.31 0.33 4.11
C VAL A 175 7.70 0.02 4.63
N ILE A 176 7.83 -1.04 5.40
CA ILE A 176 9.10 -1.48 5.97
C ILE A 176 9.84 -2.35 4.95
N PHE A 177 11.13 -2.08 4.73
CA PHE A 177 11.92 -2.81 3.73
C PHE A 177 12.43 -4.16 4.23
N ASP A 178 12.60 -4.33 5.54
CA ASP A 178 13.00 -5.58 6.19
C ASP A 178 11.93 -5.97 7.21
N GLU A 179 11.26 -7.08 6.97
CA GLU A 179 10.19 -7.61 7.83
C GLU A 179 10.66 -7.91 9.26
N ASN A 180 11.95 -8.18 9.46
CA ASN A 180 12.52 -8.40 10.79
C ASN A 180 12.51 -7.13 11.66
N ASN A 181 12.29 -5.97 11.06
CA ASN A 181 12.17 -4.70 11.78
C ASN A 181 10.72 -4.38 12.19
N ALA A 182 9.77 -5.28 11.97
CA ALA A 182 8.38 -5.13 12.36
C ALA A 182 7.98 -6.25 13.33
N ASN A 183 7.57 -5.89 14.55
CA ASN A 183 7.18 -6.83 15.58
C ASN A 183 5.68 -6.69 15.89
N ILE A 184 4.95 -7.79 15.86
CA ILE A 184 3.56 -7.80 16.32
C ILE A 184 3.58 -7.82 17.85
N VAL A 185 3.13 -6.73 18.46
CA VAL A 185 3.11 -6.55 19.92
C VAL A 185 1.72 -6.75 20.52
N GLY A 186 0.68 -6.74 19.69
CA GLY A 186 -0.69 -6.98 20.10
C GLY A 186 -1.60 -7.36 18.94
N ASN A 187 -2.78 -7.88 19.27
CA ASN A 187 -3.84 -8.06 18.30
C ASN A 187 -5.21 -7.88 18.95
N THR A 188 -6.13 -7.28 18.19
CA THR A 188 -7.54 -7.16 18.55
C THR A 188 -8.35 -7.97 17.56
N ARG A 189 -9.14 -8.92 18.04
CA ARG A 189 -10.08 -9.70 17.23
C ARG A 189 -11.42 -9.02 17.25
N PHE A 190 -12.01 -8.86 16.09
CA PHE A 190 -13.38 -8.41 15.95
C PHE A 190 -14.27 -9.65 15.78
N SER A 191 -15.14 -9.86 16.76
CA SER A 191 -16.18 -10.90 16.75
C SER A 191 -17.48 -10.35 16.19
#